data_03fb920e4d0820c69bacf355ebe61f57
#
_entry.id   03fb920e4d0820c69bacf355ebe61f57
#
_cell.length_a   1.000
_cell.length_b   1.000
_cell.length_c   1.000
_cell.angle_alpha   90.00
_cell.angle_beta   90.00
_cell.angle_gamma   90.00
#
_symmetry.space_group_name_H-M   'P 1'
#
loop_
_entity.id
_entity.type
_entity.pdbx_description
1 polymer ?
#
loop_
_entity_poly.entity_id
_entity_poly.type
_entity_poly.pdbx_seq_one_letter_code
_entity_poly.pdbx_strand_id
1 'polypeptide(L)'
;MTSVTICVPGTTTCQTIDNVIVDTGSYGLRLMASAVTLTLPQPTAATGGMLANCAAFGSGTTWGSVRTADIKLAGEVASGASIQLIADSAYPTTPTSCSDQGVQELSTPASIGANGILGVGLLAADCSSCVSTAQAVYYGCTSSACTETTAPLAQQVTNPVAQFPQDNNGVIVQLPSVPVLGSASASGTLIFGIGTQANNGLGSANIYTVDASTNSITTQFGGTTYSWSVIDSGSNGLFFDDASIPTCASTSSFYCPTSTVSRSAVVTGLNGVGSTVNFSISNALQMVLAGAWAMPTLGADVTDLFDWGLPFFFGKTVYTAIAGASTPGGTGPYYAF
;
A
#
# COMPACT_ATOMS: atom_id res chain seq x y z
N MET A 1 -2.63 -8.62 -6.99
CA MET A 1 -2.63 -7.78 -8.21
C MET A 1 -4.05 -7.58 -8.69
N THR A 2 -4.31 -6.41 -9.30
CA THR A 2 -5.60 -6.05 -9.91
C THR A 2 -5.35 -5.32 -11.23
N SER A 3 -6.43 -5.05 -11.98
CA SER A 3 -6.42 -4.15 -13.15
C SER A 3 -7.08 -2.83 -12.77
N VAL A 4 -6.54 -1.72 -13.24
CA VAL A 4 -7.07 -0.37 -13.02
C VAL A 4 -7.32 0.28 -14.38
N THR A 5 -8.49 0.87 -14.59
CA THR A 5 -8.77 1.65 -15.79
C THR A 5 -8.62 3.13 -15.46
N ILE A 6 -7.78 3.83 -16.24
CA ILE A 6 -7.61 5.27 -16.18
C ILE A 6 -8.12 5.90 -17.48
N CYS A 7 -8.69 7.10 -17.38
CA CYS A 7 -9.17 7.86 -18.54
C CYS A 7 -8.64 9.29 -18.50
N VAL A 8 -8.54 9.90 -19.67
CA VAL A 8 -8.36 11.36 -19.77
C VAL A 8 -9.57 12.02 -19.11
N PRO A 9 -9.39 12.94 -18.15
CA PRO A 9 -10.47 13.49 -17.33
C PRO A 9 -11.67 13.99 -18.14
N GLY A 10 -12.87 13.56 -17.73
CA GLY A 10 -14.11 13.96 -18.38
C GLY A 10 -14.34 13.40 -19.79
N THR A 11 -13.58 12.37 -20.20
CA THR A 11 -13.71 11.78 -21.54
C THR A 11 -13.91 10.27 -21.48
N THR A 12 -14.17 9.66 -22.65
CA THR A 12 -14.24 8.21 -22.82
C THR A 12 -12.92 7.58 -23.31
N THR A 13 -11.85 8.38 -23.44
CA THR A 13 -10.53 7.91 -23.85
C THR A 13 -9.84 7.27 -22.63
N CYS A 14 -9.87 5.95 -22.58
CA CYS A 14 -9.42 5.18 -21.42
C CYS A 14 -8.42 4.10 -21.79
N GLN A 15 -7.64 3.69 -20.81
CA GLN A 15 -6.70 2.56 -20.86
C GLN A 15 -6.81 1.74 -19.59
N THR A 16 -6.78 0.41 -19.70
CA THR A 16 -6.68 -0.50 -18.56
C THR A 16 -5.24 -0.93 -18.37
N ILE A 17 -4.75 -0.84 -17.15
CA ILE A 17 -3.42 -1.26 -16.74
C ILE A 17 -3.59 -2.49 -15.84
N ASP A 18 -2.99 -3.60 -16.24
CA ASP A 18 -2.96 -4.84 -15.48
C ASP A 18 -1.74 -4.92 -14.56
N ASN A 19 -1.73 -5.90 -13.66
CA ASN A 19 -0.64 -6.16 -12.72
C ASN A 19 -0.32 -4.95 -11.83
N VAL A 20 -1.35 -4.39 -11.20
CA VAL A 20 -1.24 -3.32 -10.20
C VAL A 20 -1.36 -3.94 -8.82
N ILE A 21 -0.41 -3.67 -7.92
CA ILE A 21 -0.43 -4.14 -6.53
C ILE A 21 -1.61 -3.48 -5.81
N VAL A 22 -2.39 -4.25 -5.05
CA VAL A 22 -3.34 -3.72 -4.06
C VAL A 22 -2.57 -3.54 -2.76
N ASP A 23 -2.46 -2.32 -2.29
CA ASP A 23 -1.60 -1.93 -1.19
C ASP A 23 -2.41 -1.20 -0.11
N THR A 24 -2.64 -1.85 1.03
CA THR A 24 -3.31 -1.25 2.20
C THR A 24 -2.35 -0.49 3.12
N GLY A 25 -1.06 -0.52 2.84
CA GLY A 25 -0.02 0.23 3.55
C GLY A 25 0.30 1.60 2.95
N SER A 26 -0.18 1.89 1.72
CA SER A 26 0.05 3.18 1.07
C SER A 26 -1.23 3.82 0.52
N TYR A 27 -1.09 5.00 -0.11
CA TYR A 27 -2.21 5.82 -0.57
C TYR A 27 -1.98 6.32 -1.99
N GLY A 28 -3.03 6.19 -2.81
CA GLY A 28 -3.04 6.73 -4.16
C GLY A 28 -2.60 5.76 -5.25
N LEU A 29 -2.97 6.10 -6.47
CA LEU A 29 -2.59 5.32 -7.65
C LEU A 29 -1.25 5.81 -8.20
N ARG A 30 -0.31 4.90 -8.32
CA ARG A 30 1.03 5.12 -8.89
C ARG A 30 1.27 4.11 -9.99
N LEU A 31 1.53 4.55 -11.20
CA LEU A 31 1.68 3.71 -12.37
C LEU A 31 3.05 3.92 -13.01
N MET A 32 3.66 2.87 -13.51
CA MET A 32 4.85 2.99 -14.35
C MET A 32 4.50 3.83 -15.59
N ALA A 33 5.26 4.90 -15.85
CA ALA A 33 5.06 5.72 -17.05
C ALA A 33 5.15 4.89 -18.33
N SER A 34 5.99 3.84 -18.33
CA SER A 34 6.12 2.91 -19.46
C SER A 34 4.85 2.07 -19.73
N ALA A 35 3.96 1.93 -18.76
CA ALA A 35 2.69 1.21 -18.92
C ALA A 35 1.53 2.13 -19.34
N VAL A 36 1.71 3.46 -19.34
CA VAL A 36 0.67 4.46 -19.66
C VAL A 36 0.92 5.05 -21.03
N THR A 37 -0.05 4.91 -21.93
CA THR A 37 0.00 5.47 -23.28
C THR A 37 -0.85 6.73 -23.45
N LEU A 38 -1.69 7.04 -22.45
CA LEU A 38 -2.56 8.21 -22.47
C LEU A 38 -1.75 9.49 -22.20
N THR A 39 -2.09 10.57 -22.93
CA THR A 39 -1.63 11.91 -22.59
C THR A 39 -2.55 12.49 -21.53
N LEU A 40 -2.07 12.52 -20.28
CA LEU A 40 -2.82 13.01 -19.13
C LEU A 40 -2.40 14.44 -18.76
N PRO A 41 -3.33 15.31 -18.35
CA PRO A 41 -3.00 16.64 -17.86
C PRO A 41 -2.05 16.59 -16.66
N GLN A 42 -1.17 17.58 -16.57
CA GLN A 42 -0.24 17.74 -15.45
C GLN A 42 -0.53 19.04 -14.70
N PRO A 43 -0.72 19.02 -13.38
CA PRO A 43 -0.94 20.24 -12.60
C PRO A 43 0.35 21.05 -12.45
N THR A 44 0.18 22.36 -12.30
CA THR A 44 1.27 23.29 -11.98
C THR A 44 1.50 23.34 -10.46
N ALA A 45 2.74 23.32 -10.04
CA ALA A 45 3.15 23.44 -8.64
C ALA A 45 3.00 24.88 -8.11
N ALA A 46 2.84 25.07 -6.80
CA ALA A 46 2.75 26.36 -6.16
C ALA A 46 4.01 27.23 -6.36
N THR A 47 5.18 26.62 -6.43
CA THR A 47 6.48 27.27 -6.70
C THR A 47 6.71 27.57 -8.19
N GLY A 48 5.74 27.24 -9.06
CA GLY A 48 5.90 27.25 -10.51
C GLY A 48 6.49 25.94 -11.05
N GLY A 49 6.45 25.79 -12.36
CA GLY A 49 6.81 24.53 -13.01
C GLY A 49 5.71 23.46 -12.87
N MET A 50 6.01 22.26 -13.31
CA MET A 50 5.06 21.15 -13.32
C MET A 50 5.19 20.31 -12.05
N LEU A 51 4.07 19.83 -11.49
CA LEU A 51 4.07 19.08 -10.25
C LEU A 51 4.64 17.67 -10.45
N ALA A 52 5.58 17.30 -9.57
CA ALA A 52 6.12 15.95 -9.46
C ALA A 52 6.00 15.46 -8.02
N ASN A 53 6.09 14.14 -7.84
CA ASN A 53 5.93 13.49 -6.54
C ASN A 53 7.05 12.46 -6.30
N CYS A 54 7.50 12.44 -5.06
CA CYS A 54 8.35 11.43 -4.45
C CYS A 54 7.53 10.65 -3.44
N ALA A 55 7.53 9.33 -3.48
CA ALA A 55 6.93 8.51 -2.43
C ALA A 55 7.92 7.49 -1.92
N ALA A 56 8.06 7.42 -0.58
CA ALA A 56 8.90 6.45 0.10
C ALA A 56 8.08 5.22 0.51
N PHE A 57 8.67 4.05 0.28
CA PHE A 57 8.18 2.73 0.67
C PHE A 57 9.26 2.00 1.46
N GLY A 58 8.91 0.97 2.20
CA GLY A 58 9.89 0.14 2.90
C GLY A 58 10.96 -0.46 1.97
N SER A 59 10.63 -0.69 0.71
CA SER A 59 11.53 -1.25 -0.30
C SER A 59 12.31 -0.20 -1.11
N GLY A 60 11.98 1.09 -1.03
CA GLY A 60 12.66 2.16 -1.78
C GLY A 60 11.75 3.35 -2.08
N THR A 61 12.17 4.20 -3.02
CA THR A 61 11.43 5.40 -3.41
C THR A 61 10.96 5.34 -4.84
N THR A 62 9.78 5.93 -5.12
CA THR A 62 9.30 6.20 -6.47
C THR A 62 9.40 7.69 -6.78
N TRP A 63 9.80 8.03 -7.99
CA TRP A 63 9.89 9.39 -8.49
C TRP A 63 9.18 9.55 -9.84
N GLY A 64 8.47 10.66 -10.04
CA GLY A 64 7.90 11.00 -11.34
C GLY A 64 6.85 12.09 -11.29
N SER A 65 6.18 12.31 -12.43
CA SER A 65 5.18 13.37 -12.58
C SER A 65 3.87 13.05 -11.85
N VAL A 66 3.21 14.09 -11.34
CA VAL A 66 1.79 14.02 -10.96
C VAL A 66 0.96 14.29 -12.20
N ARG A 67 -0.04 13.45 -12.46
CA ARG A 67 -0.99 13.59 -13.57
C ARG A 67 -2.42 13.55 -13.03
N THR A 68 -3.36 14.07 -13.80
CA THR A 68 -4.77 14.00 -13.48
C THR A 68 -5.47 12.99 -14.38
N ALA A 69 -6.25 12.08 -13.78
CA ALA A 69 -7.00 11.04 -14.49
C ALA A 69 -8.35 10.79 -13.83
N ASP A 70 -9.32 10.27 -14.59
CA ASP A 70 -10.46 9.59 -14.00
C ASP A 70 -10.06 8.12 -13.77
N ILE A 71 -10.21 7.62 -12.53
CA ILE A 71 -9.88 6.24 -12.18
C ILE A 71 -11.17 5.45 -12.06
N LYS A 72 -11.27 4.35 -12.81
CA LYS A 72 -12.44 3.47 -12.81
C LYS A 72 -12.11 2.12 -12.22
N LEU A 73 -12.84 1.71 -11.19
CA LEU A 73 -12.70 0.44 -10.47
C LEU A 73 -14.09 -0.08 -10.09
N ALA A 74 -14.42 -1.31 -10.50
CA ALA A 74 -15.63 -2.03 -10.11
C ALA A 74 -16.94 -1.22 -10.25
N GLY A 75 -17.03 -0.34 -11.25
CA GLY A 75 -18.21 0.50 -11.48
C GLY A 75 -18.14 1.88 -10.81
N GLU A 76 -17.24 2.09 -9.87
CA GLU A 76 -16.96 3.40 -9.25
C GLU A 76 -16.01 4.23 -10.09
N VAL A 77 -16.08 5.54 -9.93
CA VAL A 77 -15.21 6.51 -10.64
C VAL A 77 -14.69 7.56 -9.68
N ALA A 78 -13.37 7.62 -9.48
CA ALA A 78 -12.71 8.77 -8.89
C ALA A 78 -12.38 9.77 -10.01
N SER A 79 -13.18 10.82 -10.13
CA SER A 79 -13.05 11.80 -11.21
C SER A 79 -11.98 12.83 -10.93
N GLY A 80 -11.11 13.07 -11.91
CA GLY A 80 -10.05 14.09 -11.81
C GLY A 80 -9.01 13.81 -10.73
N ALA A 81 -8.81 12.55 -10.37
CA ALA A 81 -7.86 12.15 -9.33
C ALA A 81 -6.41 12.42 -9.76
N SER A 82 -5.59 12.86 -8.82
CA SER A 82 -4.14 12.96 -9.01
C SER A 82 -3.50 11.59 -8.87
N ILE A 83 -2.67 11.21 -9.83
CA ILE A 83 -1.89 9.96 -9.87
C ILE A 83 -0.41 10.27 -10.07
N GLN A 84 0.48 9.37 -9.64
CA GLN A 84 1.90 9.46 -10.00
C GLN A 84 2.20 8.61 -11.24
N LEU A 85 2.95 9.16 -12.20
CA LEU A 85 3.61 8.38 -13.23
C LEU A 85 5.08 8.17 -12.85
N ILE A 86 5.39 6.94 -12.40
CA ILE A 86 6.74 6.55 -11.94
C ILE A 86 7.69 6.46 -13.12
N ALA A 87 8.90 6.97 -12.95
CA ALA A 87 9.96 6.99 -13.98
C ALA A 87 9.50 7.67 -15.29
N ASP A 88 8.75 8.77 -15.15
CA ASP A 88 8.40 9.62 -16.30
C ASP A 88 9.66 10.21 -16.90
N SER A 89 9.90 9.92 -18.19
CA SER A 89 11.09 10.38 -18.94
C SER A 89 11.24 11.89 -19.03
N ALA A 90 10.17 12.65 -18.77
CA ALA A 90 10.25 14.11 -18.64
C ALA A 90 10.99 14.56 -17.37
N TYR A 91 11.17 13.67 -16.39
CA TYR A 91 11.82 13.94 -15.10
C TYR A 91 12.87 12.87 -14.78
N PRO A 92 13.94 12.75 -15.59
CA PRO A 92 14.88 11.63 -15.52
C PRO A 92 15.80 11.66 -14.30
N THR A 93 15.86 12.78 -13.59
CA THR A 93 16.72 12.95 -12.41
C THR A 93 15.89 13.07 -11.16
N THR A 94 16.04 12.10 -10.26
CA THR A 94 15.43 12.12 -8.93
C THR A 94 16.17 13.12 -8.04
N PRO A 95 15.49 14.09 -7.40
CA PRO A 95 16.11 14.98 -6.42
C PRO A 95 16.74 14.18 -5.27
N THR A 96 17.91 14.62 -4.77
CA THR A 96 18.61 13.94 -3.68
C THR A 96 17.75 13.82 -2.43
N SER A 97 17.00 14.87 -2.07
CA SER A 97 16.06 14.82 -0.93
C SER A 97 14.95 13.78 -1.09
N CYS A 98 14.66 13.32 -2.31
CA CYS A 98 13.79 12.17 -2.57
C CYS A 98 14.56 10.85 -2.46
N SER A 99 15.68 10.71 -3.17
CA SER A 99 16.45 9.45 -3.20
C SER A 99 16.97 9.02 -1.83
N ASP A 100 17.30 9.98 -0.97
CA ASP A 100 17.82 9.73 0.38
C ASP A 100 16.76 9.18 1.35
N GLN A 101 15.48 9.15 0.98
CA GLN A 101 14.40 8.59 1.80
C GLN A 101 14.29 7.07 1.70
N GLY A 102 14.94 6.43 0.74
CA GLY A 102 14.82 4.99 0.51
C GLY A 102 16.16 4.33 0.20
N VAL A 103 16.16 3.00 0.30
CA VAL A 103 17.36 2.18 0.07
C VAL A 103 17.68 2.01 -1.42
N GLN A 104 16.70 2.20 -2.30
CA GLN A 104 16.84 2.11 -3.76
C GLN A 104 15.73 2.88 -4.47
N GLU A 105 15.93 3.14 -5.76
CA GLU A 105 14.91 3.73 -6.61
C GLU A 105 14.04 2.65 -7.26
N LEU A 106 12.73 2.78 -7.10
CA LEU A 106 11.73 1.86 -7.65
C LEU A 106 11.23 2.41 -9.00
N SER A 107 12.06 2.33 -10.02
CA SER A 107 11.84 2.99 -11.32
C SER A 107 11.51 2.04 -12.47
N THR A 108 11.38 0.74 -12.20
CA THR A 108 11.05 -0.27 -13.23
C THR A 108 9.97 -1.24 -12.76
N PRO A 109 9.21 -1.86 -13.68
CA PRO A 109 8.28 -2.93 -13.30
C PRO A 109 8.96 -4.08 -12.54
N ALA A 110 10.23 -4.36 -12.83
CA ALA A 110 10.99 -5.40 -12.13
C ALA A 110 11.33 -5.02 -10.69
N SER A 111 11.64 -3.74 -10.42
CA SER A 111 11.98 -3.26 -9.06
C SER A 111 10.75 -3.21 -8.13
N ILE A 112 9.54 -3.01 -8.68
CA ILE A 112 8.27 -3.04 -7.93
C ILE A 112 7.64 -4.43 -7.97
N GLY A 113 7.93 -5.23 -8.99
CA GLY A 113 7.25 -6.50 -9.28
C GLY A 113 5.87 -6.32 -9.93
N ALA A 114 5.56 -5.10 -10.46
CA ALA A 114 4.25 -4.73 -10.97
C ALA A 114 4.32 -3.56 -11.97
N ASN A 115 3.18 -3.26 -12.62
CA ASN A 115 3.02 -2.07 -13.46
C ASN A 115 2.57 -0.84 -12.66
N GLY A 116 2.35 -0.98 -11.35
CA GLY A 116 1.96 0.11 -10.48
C GLY A 116 1.48 -0.37 -9.11
N ILE A 117 1.09 0.60 -8.28
CA ILE A 117 0.60 0.42 -6.92
C ILE A 117 -0.73 1.15 -6.80
N LEU A 118 -1.77 0.45 -6.36
CA LEU A 118 -3.06 0.98 -5.97
C LEU A 118 -3.08 1.06 -4.44
N GLY A 119 -2.68 2.21 -3.90
CA GLY A 119 -2.70 2.50 -2.47
C GLY A 119 -4.12 2.78 -2.00
N VAL A 120 -4.65 1.87 -1.18
CA VAL A 120 -6.02 1.89 -0.64
C VAL A 120 -6.03 1.84 0.89
N GLY A 121 -5.00 2.37 1.52
CA GLY A 121 -4.80 2.34 2.96
C GLY A 121 -5.68 3.33 3.73
N LEU A 122 -5.26 3.58 4.98
CA LEU A 122 -6.04 4.29 6.00
C LEU A 122 -6.26 5.79 5.73
N LEU A 123 -5.44 6.44 4.91
CA LEU A 123 -5.54 7.89 4.67
C LEU A 123 -6.09 8.19 3.27
N ALA A 124 -6.77 9.33 3.17
CA ALA A 124 -7.27 9.84 1.90
C ALA A 124 -6.18 10.50 1.03
N ALA A 125 -5.13 11.06 1.65
CA ALA A 125 -4.05 11.76 0.97
C ALA A 125 -2.68 11.27 1.47
N ASP A 126 -1.67 11.34 0.63
CA ASP A 126 -0.34 10.84 0.95
C ASP A 126 0.50 11.79 1.81
N CYS A 127 0.17 13.08 1.85
CA CYS A 127 0.90 14.07 2.65
C CYS A 127 -0.01 15.21 3.13
N SER A 128 -0.74 15.02 4.22
CA SER A 128 -1.62 16.08 4.75
C SER A 128 -0.86 17.36 5.16
N SER A 129 0.37 17.24 5.65
CA SER A 129 1.25 18.37 6.02
C SER A 129 1.77 19.15 4.81
N CYS A 130 1.85 18.52 3.63
CA CYS A 130 2.29 19.18 2.40
C CYS A 130 1.35 20.29 1.92
N VAL A 131 0.15 20.41 2.47
CA VAL A 131 -0.76 21.53 2.17
C VAL A 131 -0.13 22.86 2.59
N SER A 132 0.60 22.89 3.71
CA SER A 132 1.14 24.13 4.30
C SER A 132 2.66 24.16 4.36
N THR A 133 3.33 23.02 4.27
CA THR A 133 4.78 22.91 4.43
C THR A 133 5.36 22.16 3.26
N ALA A 134 6.33 22.77 2.57
CA ALA A 134 7.11 22.10 1.55
C ALA A 134 7.95 21.00 2.21
N GLN A 135 7.89 19.80 1.66
CA GLN A 135 8.60 18.61 2.13
C GLN A 135 9.06 17.82 0.92
N ALA A 136 10.01 16.91 1.14
CA ALA A 136 10.57 16.05 0.09
C ALA A 136 9.56 14.98 -0.42
N VAL A 137 8.31 15.39 -0.65
CA VAL A 137 7.21 14.58 -1.21
C VAL A 137 6.69 15.20 -2.50
N TYR A 138 6.51 16.54 -2.55
CA TYR A 138 6.06 17.25 -3.75
C TYR A 138 7.09 18.25 -4.22
N TYR A 139 7.24 18.34 -5.55
CA TYR A 139 8.23 19.19 -6.22
C TYR A 139 7.60 19.96 -7.37
N GLY A 140 7.98 21.22 -7.51
CA GLY A 140 7.77 22.02 -8.72
C GLY A 140 8.97 21.88 -9.63
N CYS A 141 8.79 21.29 -10.81
CA CYS A 141 9.85 21.01 -11.74
C CYS A 141 9.78 21.94 -12.96
N THR A 142 10.88 22.64 -13.21
CA THR A 142 11.15 23.40 -14.44
C THR A 142 12.07 22.58 -15.37
N SER A 143 12.45 23.14 -16.50
CA SER A 143 13.44 22.50 -17.39
C SER A 143 14.85 22.38 -16.78
N SER A 144 15.13 23.08 -15.69
CA SER A 144 16.47 23.16 -15.08
C SER A 144 16.59 22.49 -13.71
N ALA A 145 15.51 22.41 -12.94
CA ALA A 145 15.54 21.87 -11.59
C ALA A 145 14.15 21.53 -11.07
N CYS A 146 14.11 20.62 -10.08
CA CYS A 146 12.95 20.34 -9.25
C CYS A 146 13.21 20.85 -7.84
N THR A 147 12.29 21.62 -7.26
CA THR A 147 12.37 22.14 -5.87
C THR A 147 11.14 21.73 -5.09
N GLU A 148 11.34 21.44 -3.81
CA GLU A 148 10.24 21.10 -2.90
C GLU A 148 9.18 22.19 -2.89
N THR A 149 7.92 21.76 -2.86
CA THR A 149 6.76 22.66 -2.92
C THR A 149 5.64 22.17 -2.00
N THR A 150 4.74 23.08 -1.64
CA THR A 150 3.46 22.69 -1.09
C THR A 150 2.53 22.14 -2.16
N ALA A 151 1.62 21.26 -1.77
CA ALA A 151 0.61 20.70 -2.66
C ALA A 151 -0.76 20.70 -1.98
N PRO A 152 -1.77 21.46 -2.50
CA PRO A 152 -3.13 21.37 -2.01
C PRO A 152 -3.67 19.94 -2.11
N LEU A 153 -4.57 19.53 -1.22
CA LEU A 153 -5.14 18.16 -1.21
C LEU A 153 -5.65 17.73 -2.58
N ALA A 154 -6.27 18.63 -3.35
CA ALA A 154 -6.78 18.33 -4.69
C ALA A 154 -5.68 18.02 -5.73
N GLN A 155 -4.42 18.31 -5.43
CA GLN A 155 -3.28 18.01 -6.29
C GLN A 155 -2.41 16.89 -5.75
N GLN A 156 -2.67 16.41 -4.53
CA GLN A 156 -1.94 15.29 -3.95
C GLN A 156 -2.37 13.96 -4.57
N VAL A 157 -1.45 13.02 -4.63
CA VAL A 157 -1.75 11.64 -5.02
C VAL A 157 -2.61 11.04 -3.92
N THR A 158 -3.90 10.85 -4.19
CA THR A 158 -4.90 10.49 -3.19
C THR A 158 -5.39 9.07 -3.35
N ASN A 159 -5.80 8.46 -2.25
CA ASN A 159 -6.50 7.19 -2.25
C ASN A 159 -7.79 7.33 -3.10
N PRO A 160 -7.89 6.65 -4.25
CA PRO A 160 -9.03 6.83 -5.15
C PRO A 160 -10.36 6.43 -4.52
N VAL A 161 -10.34 5.52 -3.56
CA VAL A 161 -11.55 5.07 -2.84
C VAL A 161 -12.21 6.25 -2.11
N ALA A 162 -11.43 7.14 -1.49
CA ALA A 162 -11.96 8.31 -0.80
C ALA A 162 -12.68 9.32 -1.72
N GLN A 163 -12.51 9.17 -3.05
CA GLN A 163 -13.13 10.04 -4.07
C GLN A 163 -14.33 9.39 -4.78
N PHE A 164 -14.67 8.15 -4.47
CA PHE A 164 -15.82 7.49 -5.07
C PHE A 164 -17.13 8.16 -4.64
N PRO A 165 -18.14 8.24 -5.51
CA PRO A 165 -19.46 8.75 -5.17
C PRO A 165 -20.17 7.91 -4.08
N GLN A 166 -19.92 6.61 -4.08
CA GLN A 166 -20.39 5.63 -3.11
C GLN A 166 -19.19 4.81 -2.64
N ASP A 167 -19.38 3.88 -1.73
CA ASP A 167 -18.35 2.91 -1.31
C ASP A 167 -16.99 3.51 -0.98
N ASN A 168 -17.00 4.75 -0.42
CA ASN A 168 -15.83 5.64 -0.27
C ASN A 168 -15.21 5.67 1.13
N ASN A 169 -15.63 4.77 2.03
CA ASN A 169 -15.24 4.80 3.44
C ASN A 169 -14.16 3.77 3.81
N GLY A 170 -13.71 2.97 2.85
CA GLY A 170 -12.69 1.96 3.07
C GLY A 170 -12.74 0.83 2.06
N VAL A 171 -11.93 -0.19 2.31
CA VAL A 171 -11.84 -1.38 1.48
C VAL A 171 -11.87 -2.66 2.31
N ILE A 172 -12.21 -3.76 1.67
CA ILE A 172 -12.14 -5.11 2.22
C ILE A 172 -11.30 -5.96 1.27
N VAL A 173 -10.27 -6.60 1.80
CA VAL A 173 -9.46 -7.59 1.07
C VAL A 173 -9.82 -8.98 1.59
N GLN A 174 -10.30 -9.84 0.70
CA GLN A 174 -10.63 -11.23 1.02
C GLN A 174 -9.75 -12.17 0.20
N LEU A 175 -8.93 -12.96 0.87
CA LEU A 175 -8.11 -13.99 0.22
C LEU A 175 -8.50 -15.38 0.73
N PRO A 176 -8.52 -16.41 -0.14
CA PRO A 176 -8.74 -17.77 0.28
C PRO A 176 -7.56 -18.29 1.10
N SER A 177 -7.80 -19.32 1.91
CA SER A 177 -6.71 -20.10 2.50
C SER A 177 -5.92 -20.80 1.40
N VAL A 178 -4.61 -20.87 1.56
CA VAL A 178 -3.70 -21.60 0.67
C VAL A 178 -2.85 -22.59 1.49
N PRO A 179 -2.27 -23.64 0.88
CA PRO A 179 -1.39 -24.58 1.59
C PRO A 179 -0.21 -23.88 2.27
N VAL A 180 0.30 -24.45 3.36
CA VAL A 180 1.39 -23.87 4.17
C VAL A 180 2.64 -23.53 3.33
N LEU A 181 3.02 -24.38 2.37
CA LEU A 181 4.15 -24.13 1.48
C LEU A 181 3.78 -23.26 0.26
N GLY A 182 2.57 -22.71 0.25
CA GLY A 182 2.10 -21.82 -0.79
C GLY A 182 1.42 -22.52 -1.96
N SER A 183 1.03 -21.71 -2.93
CA SER A 183 0.39 -22.12 -4.19
C SER A 183 0.97 -21.30 -5.34
N ALA A 184 0.92 -21.83 -6.55
CA ALA A 184 1.32 -21.11 -7.76
C ALA A 184 0.46 -19.85 -8.02
N SER A 185 -0.78 -19.82 -7.51
CA SER A 185 -1.64 -18.66 -7.57
C SER A 185 -2.71 -18.72 -6.48
N ALA A 186 -3.26 -17.57 -6.12
CA ALA A 186 -4.48 -17.44 -5.35
C ALA A 186 -5.28 -16.25 -5.89
N SER A 187 -6.60 -16.42 -6.01
CA SER A 187 -7.50 -15.34 -6.42
C SER A 187 -8.38 -14.98 -5.25
N GLY A 188 -8.50 -13.70 -4.98
CA GLY A 188 -9.35 -13.12 -3.95
C GLY A 188 -10.16 -11.95 -4.48
N THR A 189 -10.73 -11.18 -3.58
CA THR A 189 -11.61 -10.06 -3.92
C THR A 189 -11.16 -8.81 -3.18
N LEU A 190 -11.07 -7.68 -3.90
CA LEU A 190 -11.03 -6.33 -3.37
C LEU A 190 -12.44 -5.75 -3.47
N ILE A 191 -13.04 -5.40 -2.34
CA ILE A 191 -14.38 -4.83 -2.26
C ILE A 191 -14.24 -3.40 -1.75
N PHE A 192 -14.93 -2.47 -2.40
CA PHE A 192 -14.97 -1.06 -1.99
C PHE A 192 -16.17 -0.82 -1.06
N GLY A 193 -15.96 0.07 -0.09
CA GLY A 193 -16.92 0.40 0.95
C GLY A 193 -16.97 -0.63 2.10
N ILE A 194 -17.38 -0.16 3.28
CA ILE A 194 -17.62 -0.97 4.49
C ILE A 194 -19.02 -0.66 4.97
N GLY A 195 -19.95 -1.64 4.85
CA GLY A 195 -21.35 -1.52 5.25
C GLY A 195 -22.16 -0.55 4.39
N THR A 196 -21.73 -0.26 3.19
CA THR A 196 -22.42 0.62 2.22
C THR A 196 -23.32 -0.17 1.27
N GLN A 197 -23.05 -1.47 1.11
CA GLN A 197 -23.79 -2.40 0.25
C GLN A 197 -24.13 -3.69 1.02
N ALA A 198 -25.01 -4.52 0.44
CA ALA A 198 -25.43 -5.78 1.08
C ALA A 198 -24.28 -6.81 1.21
N ASN A 199 -23.25 -6.70 0.38
CA ASN A 199 -22.12 -7.65 0.30
C ASN A 199 -20.85 -7.20 1.04
N ASN A 200 -20.85 -6.01 1.66
CA ASN A 200 -19.65 -5.44 2.29
C ASN A 200 -19.86 -5.09 3.77
N GLY A 201 -20.78 -5.79 4.44
CA GLY A 201 -21.03 -5.63 5.88
C GLY A 201 -19.82 -6.03 6.73
N LEU A 202 -19.61 -5.34 7.86
CA LEU A 202 -18.52 -5.58 8.80
C LEU A 202 -18.61 -6.95 9.52
N GLY A 203 -19.82 -7.52 9.61
CA GLY A 203 -20.03 -8.80 10.29
C GLY A 203 -19.65 -8.75 11.78
N SER A 204 -18.93 -9.78 12.23
CA SER A 204 -18.42 -9.91 13.60
C SER A 204 -16.92 -9.59 13.74
N ALA A 205 -16.33 -8.92 12.76
CA ALA A 205 -14.91 -8.56 12.79
C ALA A 205 -14.59 -7.65 13.99
N ASN A 206 -13.50 -7.94 14.67
CA ASN A 206 -12.99 -7.07 15.72
C ASN A 206 -12.37 -5.82 15.11
N ILE A 207 -12.64 -4.66 15.73
CA ILE A 207 -12.14 -3.37 15.23
C ILE A 207 -10.94 -2.95 16.05
N TYR A 208 -9.85 -2.63 15.38
CA TYR A 208 -8.58 -2.15 15.95
C TYR A 208 -8.34 -0.74 15.44
N THR A 209 -8.69 0.27 16.27
CA THR A 209 -8.42 1.66 15.93
C THR A 209 -6.92 1.92 15.91
N VAL A 210 -6.48 2.77 14.99
CA VAL A 210 -5.06 3.09 14.84
C VAL A 210 -4.71 4.42 15.48
N ASP A 211 -3.44 4.61 15.83
CA ASP A 211 -2.91 5.91 16.21
C ASP A 211 -2.89 6.85 15.00
N ALA A 212 -3.57 7.99 15.12
CA ALA A 212 -3.72 8.93 14.00
C ALA A 212 -2.42 9.63 13.60
N SER A 213 -1.39 9.60 14.46
CA SER A 213 -0.08 10.21 14.18
C SER A 213 0.86 9.26 13.44
N THR A 214 0.75 7.96 13.69
CA THR A 214 1.62 6.92 13.13
C THR A 214 0.91 6.01 12.13
N ASN A 215 -0.44 6.03 12.08
CA ASN A 215 -1.29 5.12 11.31
C ASN A 215 -1.00 3.64 11.62
N SER A 216 -0.68 3.34 12.88
CA SER A 216 -0.25 2.03 13.33
C SER A 216 -1.12 1.51 14.49
N ILE A 217 -1.08 0.21 14.65
CA ILE A 217 -1.55 -0.55 15.80
C ILE A 217 -0.35 -1.06 16.59
N THR A 218 -0.61 -1.76 17.69
CA THR A 218 0.45 -2.38 18.50
C THR A 218 0.46 -3.89 18.29
N THR A 219 1.65 -4.49 18.14
CA THR A 219 1.85 -5.93 18.17
C THR A 219 2.78 -6.31 19.34
N GLN A 220 2.39 -7.27 20.16
CA GLN A 220 3.26 -7.87 21.18
C GLN A 220 3.73 -9.24 20.69
N PHE A 221 5.05 -9.40 20.58
CA PHE A 221 5.66 -10.65 20.12
C PHE A 221 7.01 -10.88 20.81
N GLY A 222 7.27 -12.11 21.26
CA GLY A 222 8.56 -12.48 21.85
C GLY A 222 8.95 -11.71 23.12
N GLY A 223 7.99 -11.10 23.83
CA GLY A 223 8.23 -10.21 24.96
C GLY A 223 8.48 -8.75 24.59
N THR A 224 8.57 -8.44 23.29
CA THR A 224 8.73 -7.08 22.74
C THR A 224 7.38 -6.50 22.36
N THR A 225 7.21 -5.20 22.57
CA THR A 225 6.04 -4.44 22.10
C THR A 225 6.46 -3.58 20.93
N TYR A 226 5.90 -3.88 19.75
CA TYR A 226 6.06 -3.09 18.54
C TYR A 226 4.90 -2.09 18.47
N SER A 227 5.17 -0.84 18.82
CA SER A 227 4.19 0.25 18.73
C SER A 227 3.97 0.72 17.30
N TRP A 228 4.88 0.37 16.41
CA TRP A 228 4.77 0.63 14.97
C TRP A 228 4.48 -0.69 14.25
N SER A 229 3.20 -1.01 14.16
CA SER A 229 2.74 -2.23 13.52
C SER A 229 1.63 -1.90 12.52
N VAL A 230 1.70 -2.49 11.32
CA VAL A 230 0.79 -2.22 10.21
C VAL A 230 0.20 -3.51 9.64
N ILE A 231 -0.94 -3.41 8.96
CA ILE A 231 -1.56 -4.50 8.20
C ILE A 231 -1.53 -4.08 6.74
N ASP A 232 -0.61 -4.68 5.98
CA ASP A 232 -0.21 -4.20 4.67
C ASP A 232 -0.25 -5.30 3.59
N SER A 233 -1.23 -5.24 2.69
CA SER A 233 -1.32 -6.17 1.56
C SER A 233 -0.29 -5.92 0.45
N GLY A 234 0.40 -4.78 0.46
CA GLY A 234 1.50 -4.44 -0.45
C GLY A 234 2.81 -5.12 -0.09
N SER A 235 3.03 -5.42 1.18
CA SER A 235 4.18 -6.17 1.67
C SER A 235 4.03 -7.66 1.41
N ASN A 236 5.04 -8.29 0.80
CA ASN A 236 4.97 -9.68 0.34
C ASN A 236 5.20 -10.74 1.43
N GLY A 237 5.67 -10.35 2.61
CA GLY A 237 6.00 -11.22 3.75
C GLY A 237 5.45 -10.68 5.08
N LEU A 238 5.56 -11.49 6.13
CA LEU A 238 5.48 -11.01 7.51
C LEU A 238 6.87 -10.49 7.89
N PHE A 239 6.98 -9.22 8.23
CA PHE A 239 8.27 -8.62 8.58
C PHE A 239 8.32 -8.34 10.08
N PHE A 240 9.23 -9.01 10.79
CA PHE A 240 9.39 -8.92 12.24
C PHE A 240 10.72 -9.51 12.67
N ASP A 241 11.23 -9.15 13.85
CA ASP A 241 12.46 -9.71 14.42
C ASP A 241 12.18 -11.00 15.19
N ASP A 242 12.85 -12.09 14.78
CA ASP A 242 12.91 -13.34 15.55
C ASP A 242 14.27 -14.03 15.35
N ALA A 243 15.23 -13.70 16.20
CA ALA A 243 16.58 -14.26 16.16
C ALA A 243 16.64 -15.79 16.32
N SER A 244 15.54 -16.44 16.71
CA SER A 244 15.46 -17.92 16.82
C SER A 244 15.18 -18.58 15.46
N ILE A 245 14.81 -17.83 14.43
CA ILE A 245 14.54 -18.33 13.07
C ILE A 245 15.74 -17.97 12.18
N PRO A 246 16.45 -18.94 11.62
CA PRO A 246 17.58 -18.63 10.73
C PRO A 246 17.10 -17.98 9.43
N THR A 247 17.88 -17.02 8.92
CA THR A 247 17.69 -16.45 7.58
C THR A 247 18.28 -17.35 6.51
N CYS A 248 17.88 -17.16 5.24
CA CYS A 248 18.28 -18.01 4.12
C CYS A 248 19.78 -17.93 3.81
N ALA A 249 20.38 -16.77 4.00
CA ALA A 249 21.81 -16.51 3.84
C ALA A 249 22.15 -15.22 4.61
N SER A 250 23.42 -14.99 4.85
CA SER A 250 23.89 -13.79 5.59
C SER A 250 23.52 -12.45 4.91
N THR A 251 23.17 -12.48 3.63
CA THR A 251 22.77 -11.31 2.82
C THR A 251 21.26 -11.25 2.55
N SER A 252 20.49 -12.20 3.09
CA SER A 252 19.03 -12.26 2.92
C SER A 252 18.34 -12.07 4.26
N SER A 253 17.35 -11.20 4.31
CA SER A 253 16.47 -11.06 5.48
C SER A 253 15.39 -12.13 5.55
N PHE A 254 15.07 -12.85 4.45
CA PHE A 254 14.04 -13.87 4.48
C PHE A 254 14.40 -15.06 5.36
N TYR A 255 13.41 -15.54 6.12
CA TYR A 255 13.58 -16.69 7.00
C TYR A 255 13.64 -18.02 6.25
N CYS A 256 14.54 -18.90 6.70
CA CYS A 256 14.75 -20.22 6.14
C CYS A 256 14.90 -21.30 7.25
N PRO A 257 13.87 -21.50 8.12
CA PRO A 257 13.93 -22.57 9.10
C PRO A 257 14.00 -23.94 8.42
N THR A 258 14.58 -24.93 9.11
CA THR A 258 14.67 -26.32 8.59
C THR A 258 13.31 -27.01 8.51
N SER A 259 12.35 -26.59 9.33
CA SER A 259 10.94 -26.99 9.30
C SER A 259 10.06 -25.78 9.60
N THR A 260 8.79 -25.82 9.18
CA THR A 260 7.83 -24.76 9.49
C THR A 260 7.72 -24.55 10.99
N VAL A 261 7.88 -23.31 11.44
CA VAL A 261 7.76 -22.88 12.84
C VAL A 261 6.44 -22.14 13.06
N SER A 262 5.74 -22.45 14.14
CA SER A 262 4.52 -21.75 14.55
C SER A 262 4.86 -20.65 15.54
N ARG A 263 4.15 -19.53 15.42
CA ARG A 263 4.27 -18.35 16.28
C ARG A 263 2.90 -17.80 16.63
N SER A 264 2.85 -17.00 17.67
CA SER A 264 1.68 -16.21 18.05
C SER A 264 2.09 -14.82 18.51
N ALA A 265 1.31 -13.83 18.16
CA ALA A 265 1.46 -12.46 18.62
C ALA A 265 0.11 -11.89 19.04
N VAL A 266 0.10 -10.87 19.87
CA VAL A 266 -1.11 -10.17 20.28
C VAL A 266 -1.16 -8.84 19.52
N VAL A 267 -2.16 -8.67 18.68
CA VAL A 267 -2.47 -7.39 18.01
C VAL A 267 -3.41 -6.61 18.89
N THR A 268 -3.15 -5.32 19.09
CA THR A 268 -3.99 -4.45 19.93
C THR A 268 -4.19 -3.11 19.25
N GLY A 269 -5.46 -2.68 19.10
CA GLY A 269 -5.83 -1.35 18.64
C GLY A 269 -5.70 -0.30 19.75
N LEU A 270 -5.67 0.96 19.38
CA LEU A 270 -5.67 2.08 20.34
C LEU A 270 -6.90 2.09 21.26
N ASN A 271 -8.02 1.51 20.81
CA ASN A 271 -9.24 1.31 21.61
C ASN A 271 -9.11 0.19 22.66
N GLY A 272 -7.94 -0.45 22.79
CA GLY A 272 -7.69 -1.54 23.75
C GLY A 272 -8.25 -2.90 23.33
N VAL A 273 -8.89 -3.02 22.18
CA VAL A 273 -9.29 -4.32 21.62
C VAL A 273 -8.05 -5.10 21.22
N GLY A 274 -7.88 -6.29 21.77
CA GLY A 274 -6.74 -7.16 21.50
C GLY A 274 -7.17 -8.55 21.02
N SER A 275 -6.39 -9.15 20.14
CA SER A 275 -6.56 -10.54 19.69
C SER A 275 -5.22 -11.23 19.49
N THR A 276 -5.20 -12.52 19.83
CA THR A 276 -4.05 -13.37 19.51
C THR A 276 -4.14 -13.83 18.06
N VAL A 277 -3.11 -13.53 17.28
CA VAL A 277 -2.93 -13.98 15.92
C VAL A 277 -1.89 -15.08 15.88
N ASN A 278 -2.31 -16.29 15.47
CA ASN A 278 -1.41 -17.41 15.23
C ASN A 278 -0.96 -17.37 13.77
N PHE A 279 0.33 -17.57 13.54
CA PHE A 279 0.93 -17.60 12.20
C PHE A 279 2.07 -18.62 12.16
N SER A 280 2.56 -18.91 10.97
CA SER A 280 3.69 -19.82 10.78
C SER A 280 4.69 -19.24 9.81
N ILE A 281 5.95 -19.62 9.96
CA ILE A 281 7.05 -19.26 9.06
C ILE A 281 7.65 -20.52 8.47
N SER A 282 7.68 -20.62 7.16
CA SER A 282 8.30 -21.70 6.42
C SER A 282 9.57 -21.24 5.72
N ASN A 283 10.33 -22.18 5.21
CA ASN A 283 11.56 -21.91 4.47
C ASN A 283 11.24 -21.20 3.14
N ALA A 284 11.66 -19.94 3.00
CA ALA A 284 11.39 -19.11 1.83
C ALA A 284 11.92 -19.73 0.54
N LEU A 285 13.14 -20.32 0.56
CA LEU A 285 13.72 -20.97 -0.61
C LEU A 285 12.92 -22.19 -1.04
N GLN A 286 12.40 -22.99 -0.09
CA GLN A 286 11.58 -24.14 -0.43
C GLN A 286 10.27 -23.73 -1.11
N MET A 287 9.63 -22.65 -0.67
CA MET A 287 8.42 -22.10 -1.31
C MET A 287 8.72 -21.63 -2.73
N VAL A 288 9.82 -20.91 -2.94
CA VAL A 288 10.26 -20.45 -4.27
C VAL A 288 10.56 -21.65 -5.19
N LEU A 289 11.30 -22.66 -4.71
CA LEU A 289 11.63 -23.87 -5.47
C LEU A 289 10.38 -24.71 -5.81
N ALA A 290 9.34 -24.64 -4.96
CA ALA A 290 8.04 -25.25 -5.25
C ALA A 290 7.18 -24.47 -6.26
N GLY A 291 7.67 -23.31 -6.75
CA GLY A 291 6.95 -22.46 -7.70
C GLY A 291 5.77 -21.71 -7.05
N ALA A 292 5.81 -21.48 -5.75
CA ALA A 292 4.77 -20.72 -5.06
C ALA A 292 4.92 -19.22 -5.33
N TRP A 293 3.78 -18.57 -5.59
CA TRP A 293 3.64 -17.11 -5.64
C TRP A 293 2.70 -16.59 -4.54
N ALA A 294 1.71 -17.39 -4.15
CA ALA A 294 0.89 -17.16 -2.96
C ALA A 294 1.51 -17.88 -1.77
N MET A 295 2.24 -17.16 -0.93
CA MET A 295 3.10 -17.71 0.13
C MET A 295 2.58 -17.30 1.53
N PRO A 296 1.70 -18.08 2.17
CA PRO A 296 1.02 -17.71 3.42
C PRO A 296 1.94 -17.72 4.66
N THR A 297 3.15 -18.24 4.51
CA THR A 297 4.12 -18.42 5.61
C THR A 297 5.48 -17.78 5.28
N LEU A 298 5.51 -16.88 4.29
CA LEU A 298 6.71 -16.09 3.99
C LEU A 298 6.93 -15.06 5.08
N GLY A 299 8.14 -15.01 5.62
CA GLY A 299 8.54 -13.99 6.58
C GLY A 299 9.97 -13.57 6.40
N ALA A 300 10.30 -12.41 6.92
CA ALA A 300 11.65 -11.85 6.87
C ALA A 300 11.97 -11.09 8.16
N ASP A 301 13.25 -11.05 8.48
CA ASP A 301 13.81 -10.33 9.62
C ASP A 301 13.81 -8.82 9.35
N VAL A 302 13.18 -8.08 10.26
CA VAL A 302 13.23 -6.61 10.29
C VAL A 302 13.14 -6.15 11.75
N THR A 303 13.95 -5.18 12.13
CA THR A 303 13.96 -4.59 13.46
C THR A 303 12.96 -3.44 13.58
N ASP A 304 12.49 -3.18 14.82
CA ASP A 304 11.67 -2.02 15.21
C ASP A 304 10.29 -1.89 14.55
N LEU A 305 9.88 -2.87 13.74
CA LEU A 305 8.61 -2.91 13.02
C LEU A 305 7.98 -4.31 13.14
N PHE A 306 6.66 -4.38 13.20
CA PHE A 306 5.92 -5.60 12.91
C PHE A 306 4.93 -5.34 11.77
N ASP A 307 5.25 -5.83 10.57
CA ASP A 307 4.41 -5.69 9.40
C ASP A 307 3.66 -7.00 9.13
N TRP A 308 2.34 -6.94 9.28
CA TRP A 308 1.40 -7.99 8.91
C TRP A 308 1.12 -7.91 7.41
N GLY A 309 2.10 -8.32 6.60
CA GLY A 309 2.01 -8.28 5.15
C GLY A 309 1.01 -9.27 4.55
N LEU A 310 1.08 -9.47 3.24
CA LEU A 310 0.14 -10.31 2.46
C LEU A 310 -0.11 -11.71 3.04
N PRO A 311 0.88 -12.40 3.66
CA PRO A 311 0.63 -13.68 4.31
C PRO A 311 -0.48 -13.65 5.38
N PHE A 312 -0.65 -12.53 6.07
CA PHE A 312 -1.70 -12.34 7.06
C PHE A 312 -3.11 -12.41 6.46
N PHE A 313 -3.28 -12.00 5.21
CA PHE A 313 -4.59 -11.92 4.55
C PHE A 313 -5.12 -13.29 4.08
N PHE A 314 -4.26 -14.29 3.89
CA PHE A 314 -4.72 -15.60 3.42
C PHE A 314 -5.67 -16.28 4.44
N GLY A 315 -6.85 -16.65 3.94
CA GLY A 315 -7.92 -17.23 4.75
C GLY A 315 -8.70 -16.22 5.59
N LYS A 316 -8.53 -14.91 5.34
CA LYS A 316 -9.19 -13.84 6.10
C LYS A 316 -9.96 -12.86 5.22
N THR A 317 -10.85 -12.14 5.89
CA THR A 317 -11.48 -10.91 5.43
C THR A 317 -10.91 -9.77 6.26
N VAL A 318 -10.16 -8.88 5.64
CA VAL A 318 -9.49 -7.77 6.31
C VAL A 318 -10.05 -6.44 5.81
N TYR A 319 -10.49 -5.61 6.73
CA TYR A 319 -11.08 -4.30 6.49
C TYR A 319 -10.07 -3.21 6.80
N THR A 320 -10.01 -2.20 5.93
CA THR A 320 -9.18 -0.99 6.10
C THR A 320 -10.09 0.23 5.94
N ALA A 321 -10.46 0.86 7.03
CA ALA A 321 -11.35 2.02 7.06
C ALA A 321 -10.59 3.33 6.94
N ILE A 322 -11.03 4.21 6.05
CA ILE A 322 -10.38 5.50 5.76
C ILE A 322 -10.62 6.49 6.90
N ALA A 323 -9.59 7.24 7.26
CA ALA A 323 -9.61 8.26 8.29
C ALA A 323 -10.73 9.30 8.07
N GLY A 324 -11.50 9.56 9.12
CA GLY A 324 -12.63 10.50 9.10
C GLY A 324 -13.89 9.98 8.41
N ALA A 325 -13.83 8.83 7.72
CA ALA A 325 -15.00 8.25 7.06
C ALA A 325 -15.88 7.47 8.04
N SER A 326 -17.19 7.56 7.88
CA SER A 326 -18.18 6.86 8.71
C SER A 326 -18.43 5.45 8.18
N THR A 327 -18.43 4.46 9.09
CA THR A 327 -18.72 3.06 8.80
C THR A 327 -19.64 2.49 9.90
N PRO A 328 -20.23 1.29 9.72
CA PRO A 328 -20.95 0.63 10.81
C PRO A 328 -20.10 0.34 12.06
N GLY A 329 -18.77 0.28 11.92
CA GLY A 329 -17.82 0.08 13.00
C GLY A 329 -17.38 1.36 13.71
N GLY A 330 -17.90 2.52 13.31
CA GLY A 330 -17.49 3.83 13.80
C GLY A 330 -16.73 4.63 12.75
N THR A 331 -16.12 5.74 13.20
CA THR A 331 -15.31 6.60 12.32
C THR A 331 -13.89 6.01 12.20
N GLY A 332 -13.39 5.89 10.95
CA GLY A 332 -12.00 5.52 10.68
C GLY A 332 -10.98 6.55 11.18
N PRO A 333 -9.69 6.22 11.27
CA PRO A 333 -9.08 5.04 10.67
C PRO A 333 -9.08 3.82 11.62
N TYR A 334 -9.27 2.65 11.06
CA TYR A 334 -9.12 1.39 11.78
C TYR A 334 -8.85 0.22 10.81
N TYR A 335 -8.27 -0.84 11.34
CA TYR A 335 -8.32 -2.17 10.73
C TYR A 335 -9.41 -3.01 11.41
N ALA A 336 -10.00 -3.97 10.67
CA ALA A 336 -10.86 -4.99 11.29
C ALA A 336 -10.67 -6.35 10.61
N PHE A 337 -10.76 -7.44 11.41
CA PHE A 337 -10.67 -8.82 10.91
C PHE A 337 -11.23 -9.84 11.91
#